data_03d349b2fa7a31604d987dfd9073fd62
#
_entry.id   03d349b2fa7a31604d987dfd9073fd62
#
_cell.length_a   1.000
_cell.length_b   1.000
_cell.length_c   1.000
_cell.angle_alpha   90.00
_cell.angle_beta   90.00
_cell.angle_gamma   90.00
#
_symmetry.space_group_name_H-M   'P 1'
#
loop_
_entity.id
_entity.type
_entity.pdbx_description
1 polymer ?
#
loop_
_entity_poly.entity_id
_entity_poly.type
_entity_poly.pdbx_seq_one_letter_code
_entity_poly.pdbx_strand_id
1 'polypeptide(L)'
;MAITYKKRRLENGLLGRYFNLYFQDNMGSLTSPGTVVVNTSISSYSVDTTDTWLFRGYFLADTTSTQWRFRTTSDDASWLWVGSNSTAADTSLNTSNAVVNNGGAHSSRTRTSGDLSLTAGVFYPIAVVVGNNTGPGILTVEFSSNGGTTWNATGTGYYFYNPYAPNGYNLE
;
A
#
# COMPACT_ATOMS: atom_id res chain seq x y z
N MET A 1 -34.32 2.73 -24.03
CA MET A 1 -32.87 2.48 -24.05
C MET A 1 -32.47 1.98 -22.65
N ALA A 2 -32.11 0.70 -22.51
CA ALA A 2 -31.77 0.13 -21.22
C ALA A 2 -30.32 0.50 -20.87
N ILE A 3 -30.11 1.28 -19.81
CA ILE A 3 -28.78 1.56 -19.27
C ILE A 3 -28.38 0.36 -18.44
N THR A 4 -27.50 -0.47 -19.00
CA THR A 4 -26.94 -1.60 -18.24
C THR A 4 -25.84 -1.06 -17.31
N TYR A 5 -26.12 -0.93 -16.02
CA TYR A 5 -25.08 -0.68 -15.03
C TYR A 5 -24.16 -1.90 -14.97
N LYS A 6 -22.97 -1.80 -15.54
CA LYS A 6 -21.92 -2.80 -15.27
C LYS A 6 -21.57 -2.69 -13.78
N LYS A 7 -21.88 -3.74 -13.02
CA LYS A 7 -21.46 -3.85 -11.62
C LYS A 7 -19.93 -3.69 -11.58
N ARG A 8 -19.43 -2.61 -11.01
CA ARG A 8 -17.99 -2.35 -10.91
C ARG A 8 -17.39 -3.49 -10.10
N ARG A 9 -16.49 -4.25 -10.70
CA ARG A 9 -15.83 -5.38 -10.08
C ARG A 9 -14.40 -4.95 -9.71
N LEU A 10 -14.03 -5.17 -8.45
CA LEU A 10 -12.63 -5.07 -8.04
C LEU A 10 -11.82 -6.19 -8.70
N GLU A 11 -10.61 -5.89 -9.09
CA GLU A 11 -9.65 -6.84 -9.64
C GLU A 11 -8.52 -7.08 -8.64
N ASN A 12 -7.87 -8.24 -8.75
CA ASN A 12 -6.77 -8.60 -7.85
C ASN A 12 -5.56 -7.70 -8.06
N GLY A 13 -4.97 -7.23 -6.96
CA GLY A 13 -3.75 -6.44 -6.93
C GLY A 13 -3.92 -5.04 -6.36
N LEU A 14 -2.82 -4.34 -6.21
CA LEU A 14 -2.74 -2.92 -5.92
C LEU A 14 -2.23 -2.17 -7.15
N LEU A 15 -2.79 -1.00 -7.41
CA LEU A 15 -2.32 -0.10 -8.45
C LEU A 15 -1.09 0.64 -7.96
N GLY A 16 0.08 0.35 -8.54
CA GLY A 16 1.35 1.00 -8.28
C GLY A 16 1.58 2.17 -9.23
N ARG A 17 1.97 3.32 -8.71
CA ARG A 17 2.36 4.51 -9.45
C ARG A 17 3.80 4.87 -9.16
N TYR A 18 4.58 5.04 -10.22
CA TYR A 18 5.97 5.39 -10.19
C TYR A 18 6.18 6.90 -10.17
N PHE A 19 7.17 7.35 -9.40
CA PHE A 19 7.64 8.74 -9.37
C PHE A 19 9.17 8.74 -9.49
N ASN A 20 9.69 9.46 -10.48
CA ASN A 20 11.13 9.60 -10.73
C ASN A 20 11.74 10.63 -9.76
N LEU A 21 11.68 10.33 -8.47
CA LEU A 21 12.27 11.12 -7.39
C LEU A 21 12.31 10.30 -6.09
N TYR A 22 13.26 10.54 -5.21
CA TYR A 22 13.17 10.16 -3.82
C TYR A 22 12.38 11.23 -3.04
N PHE A 23 11.23 10.86 -2.50
CA PHE A 23 10.26 11.79 -1.91
C PHE A 23 10.68 12.39 -0.54
N GLN A 24 11.77 11.94 0.07
CA GLN A 24 12.33 12.44 1.34
C GLN A 24 11.27 12.58 2.45
N ASP A 25 10.41 11.56 2.61
CA ASP A 25 9.30 11.56 3.56
C ASP A 25 8.23 12.66 3.32
N ASN A 26 8.31 13.34 2.19
CA ASN A 26 7.42 14.43 1.79
C ASN A 26 6.43 13.98 0.73
N MET A 27 5.24 13.60 1.14
CA MET A 27 4.16 13.19 0.23
C MET A 27 3.75 14.29 -0.74
N GLY A 28 3.93 15.57 -0.37
CA GLY A 28 3.67 16.72 -1.24
C GLY A 28 4.47 16.73 -2.54
N SER A 29 5.56 15.97 -2.61
CA SER A 29 6.38 15.82 -3.83
C SER A 29 5.79 14.84 -4.86
N LEU A 30 4.80 14.02 -4.49
CA LEU A 30 4.20 12.98 -5.35
C LEU A 30 3.17 13.57 -6.33
N THR A 31 3.58 14.48 -7.19
CA THR A 31 2.68 15.29 -8.05
C THR A 31 2.49 14.76 -9.45
N SER A 32 3.45 14.04 -10.01
CA SER A 32 3.47 13.65 -11.43
C SER A 32 3.84 12.18 -11.57
N PRO A 33 2.88 11.26 -11.42
CA PRO A 33 3.16 9.85 -11.60
C PRO A 33 3.49 9.53 -13.06
N GLY A 34 4.50 8.68 -13.24
CA GLY A 34 4.89 8.11 -14.53
C GLY A 34 4.17 6.79 -14.79
N THR A 35 4.95 5.70 -14.88
CA THR A 35 4.43 4.35 -15.15
C THR A 35 3.44 3.89 -14.09
N VAL A 36 2.41 3.18 -14.55
CA VAL A 36 1.40 2.53 -13.70
C VAL A 36 1.50 1.02 -13.88
N VAL A 37 1.50 0.29 -12.78
CA VAL A 37 1.57 -1.19 -12.75
C VAL A 37 0.51 -1.75 -11.82
N VAL A 38 0.20 -3.04 -11.97
CA VAL A 38 -0.65 -3.78 -11.03
C VAL A 38 0.19 -4.88 -10.38
N ASN A 39 0.21 -4.91 -9.05
CA ASN A 39 0.94 -5.91 -8.29
C ASN A 39 -0.01 -6.70 -7.39
N THR A 40 -0.04 -8.02 -7.59
CA THR A 40 -0.84 -8.94 -6.76
C THR A 40 -0.19 -9.26 -5.42
N SER A 41 1.10 -9.01 -5.30
CA SER A 41 1.87 -9.13 -4.06
C SER A 41 3.00 -8.12 -4.07
N ILE A 42 3.39 -7.62 -2.91
CA ILE A 42 4.56 -6.76 -2.72
C ILE A 42 5.53 -7.54 -1.82
N SER A 43 6.25 -8.46 -2.45
CA SER A 43 7.26 -9.30 -1.80
C SER A 43 8.58 -9.13 -2.54
N SER A 44 9.57 -8.57 -1.86
CA SER A 44 10.88 -8.23 -2.46
C SER A 44 10.75 -7.37 -3.73
N TYR A 45 9.84 -6.38 -3.71
CA TYR A 45 9.67 -5.46 -4.82
C TYR A 45 10.89 -4.56 -4.96
N SER A 46 11.57 -4.61 -6.11
CA SER A 46 12.77 -3.79 -6.36
C SER A 46 12.40 -2.33 -6.58
N VAL A 47 13.15 -1.43 -5.97
CA VAL A 47 13.03 0.01 -6.13
C VAL A 47 14.39 0.56 -6.56
N ASP A 48 14.43 1.20 -7.73
CA ASP A 48 15.69 1.73 -8.25
C ASP A 48 16.13 2.99 -7.49
N THR A 49 17.39 3.36 -7.68
CA THR A 49 17.97 4.56 -7.06
C THR A 49 17.20 5.82 -7.45
N THR A 50 16.88 6.64 -6.47
CA THR A 50 16.16 7.91 -6.62
C THR A 50 14.70 7.75 -7.09
N ASP A 51 14.09 6.61 -6.79
CA ASP A 51 12.72 6.30 -7.17
C ASP A 51 11.76 6.25 -5.99
N THR A 52 10.49 6.48 -6.29
CA THR A 52 9.38 6.28 -5.35
C THR A 52 8.25 5.52 -6.04
N TRP A 53 7.67 4.59 -5.32
CA TRP A 53 6.45 3.89 -5.71
C TRP A 53 5.35 4.10 -4.67
N LEU A 54 4.13 4.34 -5.13
CA LEU A 54 2.92 4.42 -4.31
C LEU A 54 1.91 3.39 -4.81
N PHE A 55 1.61 2.39 -3.98
CA PHE A 55 0.63 1.33 -4.24
C PHE A 55 -0.68 1.65 -3.54
N ARG A 56 -1.81 1.52 -4.26
CA ARG A 56 -3.14 1.81 -3.72
C ARG A 56 -4.17 0.78 -4.14
N GLY A 57 -5.18 0.61 -3.32
CA GLY A 57 -6.32 -0.25 -3.56
C GLY A 57 -7.06 -0.57 -2.29
N TYR A 58 -7.41 -1.85 -2.14
CA TYR A 58 -8.14 -2.39 -1.00
C TYR A 58 -7.44 -3.63 -0.46
N PHE A 59 -7.50 -3.79 0.83
CA PHE A 59 -7.16 -5.01 1.54
C PHE A 59 -8.46 -5.70 1.97
N LEU A 60 -8.65 -6.96 1.57
CA LEU A 60 -9.75 -7.80 2.03
C LEU A 60 -9.32 -8.56 3.29
N ALA A 61 -9.96 -8.29 4.42
CA ALA A 61 -9.78 -9.12 5.59
C ALA A 61 -10.54 -10.45 5.41
N ASP A 62 -9.86 -11.59 5.53
CA ASP A 62 -10.46 -12.93 5.44
C ASP A 62 -11.01 -13.43 6.77
N THR A 63 -10.61 -12.82 7.85
CA THR A 63 -10.93 -13.19 9.24
C THR A 63 -11.29 -11.95 10.05
N THR A 64 -12.27 -12.06 10.95
CA THR A 64 -12.56 -11.05 11.97
C THR A 64 -11.57 -11.21 13.11
N SER A 65 -10.75 -10.17 13.34
CA SER A 65 -9.75 -10.16 14.40
C SER A 65 -9.49 -8.74 14.89
N THR A 66 -9.19 -8.60 16.17
CA THR A 66 -8.70 -7.36 16.77
C THR A 66 -7.17 -7.28 16.80
N GLN A 67 -6.49 -8.26 16.21
CA GLN A 67 -5.04 -8.41 16.23
C GLN A 67 -4.44 -8.43 14.82
N TRP A 68 -5.09 -7.76 13.86
CA TRP A 68 -4.47 -7.55 12.56
C TRP A 68 -3.26 -6.64 12.72
N ARG A 69 -2.15 -7.05 12.12
CA ARG A 69 -0.92 -6.24 12.01
C ARG A 69 -0.41 -6.23 10.60
N PHE A 70 0.21 -5.13 10.24
CA PHE A 70 0.93 -4.95 8.98
C PHE A 70 2.38 -4.62 9.30
N ARG A 71 3.29 -5.01 8.41
CA ARG A 71 4.68 -4.58 8.48
C ARG A 71 5.23 -4.32 7.10
N THR A 72 6.18 -3.40 7.03
CA THR A 72 7.00 -3.18 5.85
C THR A 72 8.44 -3.50 6.19
N THR A 73 9.13 -4.18 5.27
CA THR A 73 10.60 -4.26 5.24
C THR A 73 11.03 -3.49 4.01
N SER A 74 11.81 -2.46 4.18
CA SER A 74 12.25 -1.59 3.07
C SER A 74 13.69 -1.12 3.23
N ASP A 75 14.28 -0.80 2.11
CA ASP A 75 15.48 -0.03 1.88
C ASP A 75 15.13 0.97 0.74
N ASP A 76 15.03 2.25 0.93
CA ASP A 76 15.05 3.03 2.18
C ASP A 76 13.66 3.11 2.85
N ALA A 77 13.06 4.30 2.80
CA ALA A 77 11.85 4.70 3.53
C ALA A 77 10.57 4.03 3.02
N SER A 78 9.67 3.65 3.93
CA SER A 78 8.31 3.24 3.56
C SER A 78 7.26 3.61 4.61
N TRP A 79 6.01 3.81 4.15
CA TRP A 79 4.84 4.00 5.00
C TRP A 79 3.67 3.17 4.50
N LEU A 80 2.79 2.79 5.43
CA LEU A 80 1.57 2.05 5.11
C LEU A 80 0.39 2.62 5.89
N TRP A 81 -0.74 2.81 5.19
CA TRP A 81 -2.03 3.23 5.74
C TRP A 81 -3.09 2.19 5.43
N VAL A 82 -4.00 1.96 6.38
CA VAL A 82 -5.19 1.11 6.23
C VAL A 82 -6.40 1.87 6.72
N GLY A 83 -7.53 1.76 6.00
CA GLY A 83 -8.78 2.44 6.32
C GLY A 83 -8.82 3.88 5.79
N SER A 84 -9.62 4.75 6.40
CA SER A 84 -9.92 6.09 5.89
C SER A 84 -8.69 6.98 5.67
N ASN A 85 -7.63 6.81 6.46
CA ASN A 85 -6.39 7.58 6.30
C ASN A 85 -5.66 7.30 4.98
N SER A 86 -5.91 6.15 4.35
CA SER A 86 -5.32 5.78 3.06
C SER A 86 -6.03 6.44 1.86
N THR A 87 -7.18 7.08 2.05
CA THR A 87 -8.00 7.64 0.96
C THR A 87 -7.67 9.09 0.60
N ALA A 88 -6.80 9.74 1.35
CA ALA A 88 -6.30 11.08 1.02
C ALA A 88 -5.62 11.09 -0.36
N ALA A 89 -5.61 12.24 -1.04
CA ALA A 89 -4.85 12.41 -2.28
C ALA A 89 -3.36 12.04 -2.04
N ASP A 90 -2.63 11.65 -3.08
CA ASP A 90 -1.24 11.20 -2.95
C ASP A 90 -0.37 12.23 -2.22
N THR A 91 -0.48 13.48 -2.64
CA THR A 91 0.24 14.62 -2.06
C THR A 91 -0.24 15.02 -0.66
N SER A 92 -1.34 14.42 -0.16
CA SER A 92 -1.97 14.75 1.12
C SER A 92 -1.96 13.57 2.10
N LEU A 93 -1.33 12.45 1.76
CA LEU A 93 -1.10 11.36 2.71
C LEU A 93 -0.29 11.90 3.89
N ASN A 94 -0.77 11.63 5.10
CA ASN A 94 -0.13 12.14 6.32
C ASN A 94 0.68 11.04 7.00
N THR A 95 2.00 11.21 7.06
CA THR A 95 2.92 10.24 7.66
C THR A 95 2.66 10.01 9.15
N SER A 96 2.10 11.01 9.87
CA SER A 96 1.83 10.89 11.30
C SER A 96 0.67 9.94 11.63
N ASN A 97 -0.21 9.63 10.68
CA ASN A 97 -1.33 8.69 10.85
C ASN A 97 -1.14 7.37 10.08
N ALA A 98 0.03 7.12 9.54
CA ALA A 98 0.40 5.83 8.98
C ALA A 98 0.36 4.74 10.06
N VAL A 99 -0.19 3.57 9.74
CA VAL A 99 -0.18 2.43 10.66
C VAL A 99 1.20 1.79 10.74
N VAL A 100 2.00 1.88 9.67
CA VAL A 100 3.44 1.57 9.69
C VAL A 100 4.22 2.80 9.26
N ASN A 101 5.12 3.25 10.12
CA ASN A 101 6.08 4.31 9.84
C ASN A 101 7.49 3.72 9.82
N ASN A 102 8.04 3.57 8.64
CA ASN A 102 9.40 3.11 8.38
C ASN A 102 10.16 4.17 7.58
N GLY A 103 10.04 5.44 8.00
CA GLY A 103 10.57 6.60 7.30
C GLY A 103 12.06 6.86 7.50
N GLY A 104 12.59 7.77 6.70
CA GLY A 104 13.99 8.17 6.65
C GLY A 104 14.84 7.28 5.76
N ALA A 105 15.99 7.80 5.32
CA ALA A 105 16.98 7.00 4.60
C ALA A 105 17.64 6.01 5.56
N HIS A 106 17.64 4.73 5.22
CA HIS A 106 18.21 3.66 6.04
C HIS A 106 18.45 2.40 5.20
N SER A 107 19.40 1.57 5.60
CA SER A 107 19.54 0.20 5.09
C SER A 107 18.29 -0.64 5.44
N SER A 108 18.16 -1.81 4.83
CA SER A 108 16.99 -2.69 5.01
C SER A 108 16.55 -2.80 6.47
N ARG A 109 15.32 -2.39 6.74
CA ARG A 109 14.72 -2.31 8.07
C ARG A 109 13.26 -2.73 8.04
N THR A 110 12.80 -3.41 9.10
CA THR A 110 11.40 -3.79 9.29
C THR A 110 10.75 -2.91 10.36
N ARG A 111 9.53 -2.45 10.08
CA ARG A 111 8.63 -1.82 11.05
C ARG A 111 7.25 -2.46 10.99
N THR A 112 6.63 -2.58 12.17
CA THR A 112 5.33 -3.24 12.35
C THR A 112 4.33 -2.27 12.97
N SER A 113 3.07 -2.34 12.53
CA SER A 113 1.95 -1.59 13.11
C SER A 113 1.62 -2.09 14.53
N GLY A 114 0.83 -1.29 15.27
CA GLY A 114 0.01 -1.81 16.37
C GLY A 114 -1.10 -2.73 15.85
N ASP A 115 -1.92 -3.22 16.79
CA ASP A 115 -3.09 -4.03 16.48
C ASP A 115 -4.20 -3.20 15.82
N LEU A 116 -4.82 -3.74 14.78
CA LEU A 116 -5.95 -3.18 14.07
C LEU A 116 -7.14 -4.15 14.17
N SER A 117 -8.35 -3.60 14.33
CA SER A 117 -9.58 -4.40 14.31
C SER A 117 -10.15 -4.41 12.90
N LEU A 118 -10.12 -5.55 12.23
CA LEU A 118 -10.71 -5.74 10.91
C LEU A 118 -11.74 -6.87 10.94
N THR A 119 -12.76 -6.74 10.08
CA THR A 119 -13.90 -7.67 9.98
C THR A 119 -13.81 -8.48 8.70
N ALA A 120 -14.03 -9.79 8.78
CA ALA A 120 -14.04 -10.69 7.63
C ALA A 120 -15.01 -10.22 6.52
N GLY A 121 -14.56 -10.31 5.28
CA GLY A 121 -15.34 -9.93 4.09
C GLY A 121 -15.40 -8.42 3.82
N VAL A 122 -14.77 -7.59 4.64
CA VAL A 122 -14.72 -6.12 4.45
C VAL A 122 -13.47 -5.73 3.69
N PHE A 123 -13.64 -4.88 2.67
CA PHE A 123 -12.57 -4.26 1.91
C PHE A 123 -12.15 -2.95 2.58
N TYR A 124 -10.95 -2.89 3.07
CA TYR A 124 -10.35 -1.71 3.69
C TYR A 124 -9.44 -0.99 2.68
N PRO A 125 -9.64 0.30 2.41
CA PRO A 125 -8.68 1.04 1.60
C PRO A 125 -7.27 0.90 2.18
N ILE A 126 -6.28 0.73 1.29
CA ILE A 126 -4.86 0.60 1.65
C ILE A 126 -4.01 1.48 0.75
N ALA A 127 -2.98 2.09 1.33
CA ALA A 127 -1.93 2.78 0.59
C ALA A 127 -0.57 2.39 1.18
N VAL A 128 0.39 2.15 0.29
CA VAL A 128 1.79 1.86 0.66
C VAL A 128 2.70 2.70 -0.19
N VAL A 129 3.61 3.43 0.41
CA VAL A 129 4.66 4.16 -0.29
C VAL A 129 6.02 3.59 0.07
N VAL A 130 6.92 3.54 -0.89
CA VAL A 130 8.34 3.27 -0.69
C VAL A 130 9.14 4.26 -1.52
N GLY A 131 10.23 4.77 -0.98
CA GLY A 131 11.20 5.58 -1.69
C GLY A 131 12.61 5.11 -1.41
N ASN A 132 13.41 5.03 -2.45
CA ASN A 132 14.83 4.68 -2.38
C ASN A 132 15.69 5.88 -2.78
N ASN A 133 16.64 6.24 -1.93
CA ASN A 133 17.53 7.38 -2.15
C ASN A 133 18.78 6.96 -2.95
N THR A 134 19.46 5.91 -2.52
CA THR A 134 20.70 5.45 -3.13
C THR A 134 20.84 3.94 -3.08
N GLY A 135 21.52 3.39 -4.10
CA GLY A 135 21.74 1.95 -4.18
C GLY A 135 20.49 1.16 -4.62
N PRO A 136 20.54 -0.16 -4.55
CA PRO A 136 19.38 -1.01 -4.83
C PRO A 136 18.43 -1.00 -3.62
N GLY A 137 17.17 -0.61 -3.86
CA GLY A 137 16.12 -0.60 -2.86
C GLY A 137 15.19 -1.81 -2.94
N ILE A 138 14.42 -2.02 -1.88
CA ILE A 138 13.49 -3.14 -1.77
C ILE A 138 12.27 -2.75 -0.94
N LEU A 139 11.12 -3.34 -1.25
CA LEU A 139 9.93 -3.30 -0.41
C LEU A 139 9.32 -4.70 -0.27
N THR A 140 9.06 -5.11 0.96
CA THR A 140 8.18 -6.24 1.28
C THR A 140 7.07 -5.74 2.20
N VAL A 141 5.82 -6.10 1.87
CA VAL A 141 4.64 -5.85 2.70
C VAL A 141 4.09 -7.18 3.18
N GLU A 142 3.91 -7.30 4.48
CA GLU A 142 3.35 -8.49 5.10
C GLU A 142 2.23 -8.11 6.07
N PHE A 143 1.31 -9.05 6.29
CA PHE A 143 0.20 -8.90 7.22
C PHE A 143 -0.03 -10.16 8.03
N SER A 144 -0.66 -10.00 9.19
CA SER A 144 -0.96 -11.05 10.15
C SER A 144 -2.31 -10.79 10.78
N SER A 145 -3.15 -11.81 10.94
CA SER A 145 -4.43 -11.73 11.64
C SER A 145 -4.38 -12.22 13.09
N ASN A 146 -3.18 -12.59 13.58
CA ASN A 146 -2.97 -13.23 14.89
C ASN A 146 -1.84 -12.59 15.72
N GLY A 147 -1.77 -11.25 15.68
CA GLY A 147 -0.82 -10.48 16.50
C GLY A 147 0.65 -10.64 16.09
N GLY A 148 0.92 -11.07 14.85
CA GLY A 148 2.28 -11.26 14.35
C GLY A 148 2.87 -12.65 14.65
N THR A 149 2.06 -13.60 15.08
CA THR A 149 2.51 -14.99 15.28
C THR A 149 2.87 -15.65 13.94
N THR A 150 2.07 -15.40 12.91
CA THR A 150 2.35 -15.80 11.52
C THR A 150 2.20 -14.62 10.59
N TRP A 151 3.03 -14.55 9.54
CA TRP A 151 3.05 -13.48 8.57
C TRP A 151 2.79 -14.01 7.16
N ASN A 152 2.00 -13.28 6.38
CA ASN A 152 1.71 -13.57 4.98
C ASN A 152 2.24 -12.42 4.11
N ALA A 153 3.07 -12.74 3.13
CA ALA A 153 3.58 -11.80 2.13
C ALA A 153 2.82 -11.91 0.78
N THR A 154 1.92 -12.90 0.65
CA THR A 154 1.16 -13.14 -0.58
C THR A 154 -0.09 -12.29 -0.59
N GLY A 155 -0.14 -11.29 -1.48
CA GLY A 155 -1.30 -10.41 -1.62
C GLY A 155 -2.45 -10.99 -2.43
N THR A 156 -2.23 -12.09 -3.18
CA THR A 156 -3.26 -12.75 -3.99
C THR A 156 -4.45 -13.17 -3.11
N GLY A 157 -5.66 -12.69 -3.45
CA GLY A 157 -6.86 -12.91 -2.64
C GLY A 157 -7.04 -11.92 -1.49
N TYR A 158 -6.06 -11.06 -1.21
CA TYR A 158 -6.11 -10.01 -0.19
C TYR A 158 -6.05 -8.60 -0.79
N TYR A 159 -5.29 -8.40 -1.87
CA TYR A 159 -5.16 -7.10 -2.53
C TYR A 159 -6.10 -7.00 -3.72
N PHE A 160 -6.80 -5.87 -3.79
CA PHE A 160 -7.75 -5.55 -4.85
C PHE A 160 -7.65 -4.08 -5.25
N TYR A 161 -7.99 -3.76 -6.49
CA TYR A 161 -8.09 -2.39 -6.95
C TYR A 161 -9.33 -2.18 -7.83
N ASN A 162 -9.74 -0.93 -7.97
CA ASN A 162 -10.79 -0.56 -8.91
C ASN A 162 -10.15 -0.19 -10.26
N PRO A 163 -10.31 -0.99 -11.33
CA PRO A 163 -9.68 -0.71 -12.62
C PRO A 163 -10.24 0.52 -13.34
N TYR A 164 -11.35 1.06 -12.83
CA TYR A 164 -11.99 2.26 -13.40
C TYR A 164 -11.62 3.55 -12.64
N ALA A 165 -10.89 3.44 -11.55
CA ALA A 165 -10.43 4.59 -10.77
C ALA A 165 -8.95 4.86 -11.05
N PRO A 166 -8.56 6.10 -11.42
CA PRO A 166 -7.18 6.45 -11.75
C PRO A 166 -6.21 6.27 -10.56
N ASN A 167 -6.74 6.21 -9.35
CA ASN A 167 -5.98 5.98 -8.11
C ASN A 167 -6.18 4.57 -7.51
N GLY A 168 -6.94 3.68 -8.18
CA GLY A 168 -7.13 2.29 -7.79
C GLY A 168 -8.12 2.04 -6.65
N TYR A 169 -8.63 3.07 -5.96
CA TYR A 169 -9.44 2.87 -4.75
C TYR A 169 -10.79 3.63 -4.70
N ASN A 170 -11.12 4.45 -5.69
CA ASN A 170 -12.40 5.17 -5.67
C ASN A 170 -13.55 4.24 -6.10
N LEU A 171 -14.58 4.10 -5.27
CA LEU A 171 -15.77 3.26 -5.51
C LEU A 171 -17.00 4.08 -5.92
N GLU A 172 -16.85 5.33 -6.38
CA GLU A 172 -17.98 6.13 -6.85
C GLU A 172 -18.74 5.52 -8.01
#